data_cd9305367b7453023ef196e81ec9276a
#
_entry.id   cd9305367b7453023ef196e81ec9276a
#
_cell.length_a   1.000
_cell.length_b   1.000
_cell.length_c   1.000
_cell.angle_alpha   90.00
_cell.angle_beta   90.00
_cell.angle_gamma   90.00
#
_symmetry.space_group_name_H-M   'P 1'
#
loop_
_entity.id
_entity.type
_entity.pdbx_description
1 polymer ?
#
loop_
_entity_poly.entity_id
_entity_poly.type
_entity_poly.pdbx_seq_one_letter_code
_entity_poly.pdbx_strand_id
1 'polypeptide(L)'
;TVQSFNKIKDMFDSKHFEYIVIDEFHHASAKTYEQIIRYFSPKFLLGLTATPERMDGEDIFKLCNYNIVSEIGLKEALDKELIAPFHYFGINDINVDYDKIPLKNGIYDDTLLTHSLNTLNRLDYITEKIHHYGYNGNRMHCIAFCQNIKHAEFMCKGFNSKGFKAEILTSKSNTTERSNVLKAFDNGDVEILCVVDILNEGIDIPKINLLLFLRPTSSSTIFIQQLGRGLRKLPEKDFVTVIDFI
;
A
#
# COMPACT_ATOMS: atom_id res chain seq x y z
N THR A 1 12.87 12.21 -8.69
CA THR A 1 12.27 11.00 -9.29
C THR A 1 13.17 10.48 -10.40
N VAL A 2 13.10 9.18 -10.70
CA VAL A 2 13.84 8.53 -11.79
C VAL A 2 13.56 9.21 -13.14
N GLN A 3 12.30 9.56 -13.41
CA GLN A 3 11.88 10.26 -14.62
C GLN A 3 12.53 11.65 -14.75
N SER A 4 12.63 12.40 -13.63
CA SER A 4 13.29 13.70 -13.64
C SER A 4 14.79 13.56 -13.82
N PHE A 5 15.41 12.57 -13.20
CA PHE A 5 16.83 12.30 -13.31
C PHE A 5 17.22 11.85 -14.72
N ASN A 6 16.40 11.01 -15.36
CA ASN A 6 16.65 10.56 -16.73
C ASN A 6 16.75 11.73 -17.74
N LYS A 7 16.09 12.86 -17.47
CA LYS A 7 16.16 14.06 -18.33
C LYS A 7 17.49 14.81 -18.23
N ILE A 8 18.21 14.64 -17.14
CA ILE A 8 19.45 15.36 -16.83
C ILE A 8 20.66 14.43 -16.70
N LYS A 9 20.51 13.10 -16.93
CA LYS A 9 21.59 12.13 -16.78
C LYS A 9 22.84 12.48 -17.61
N ASP A 10 22.63 13.03 -18.82
CA ASP A 10 23.71 13.40 -19.74
C ASP A 10 24.56 14.60 -19.25
N MET A 11 24.14 15.27 -18.15
CA MET A 11 24.96 16.30 -17.46
C MET A 11 26.08 15.69 -16.62
N PHE A 12 26.07 14.37 -16.45
CA PHE A 12 27.04 13.62 -15.63
C PHE A 12 27.81 12.67 -16.54
N ASP A 13 29.11 12.49 -16.25
CA ASP A 13 29.92 11.45 -16.87
C ASP A 13 29.38 10.06 -16.53
N SER A 14 29.49 9.11 -17.44
CA SER A 14 29.01 7.75 -17.23
C SER A 14 29.64 7.03 -16.03
N LYS A 15 30.82 7.46 -15.59
CA LYS A 15 31.53 6.94 -14.41
C LYS A 15 31.37 7.84 -13.17
N HIS A 16 30.50 8.85 -13.23
CA HIS A 16 30.34 9.83 -12.16
C HIS A 16 29.93 9.18 -10.83
N PHE A 17 29.05 8.17 -10.89
CA PHE A 17 28.57 7.46 -9.70
C PHE A 17 29.28 6.12 -9.54
N GLU A 18 30.01 5.97 -8.44
CA GLU A 18 30.64 4.69 -8.11
C GLU A 18 29.67 3.68 -7.53
N TYR A 19 28.63 4.16 -6.82
CA TYR A 19 27.59 3.37 -6.19
C TYR A 19 26.23 3.88 -6.64
N ILE A 20 25.37 2.97 -7.07
CA ILE A 20 23.97 3.25 -7.40
C ILE A 20 23.09 2.33 -6.57
N VAL A 21 22.17 2.91 -5.80
CA VAL A 21 21.16 2.18 -5.06
C VAL A 21 19.79 2.54 -5.64
N ILE A 22 19.03 1.54 -6.02
CA ILE A 22 17.68 1.70 -6.57
C ILE A 22 16.70 1.06 -5.61
N ASP A 23 15.89 1.90 -4.98
CA ASP A 23 14.75 1.47 -4.18
C ASP A 23 13.57 1.15 -5.09
N GLU A 24 12.65 0.27 -4.64
CA GLU A 24 11.55 -0.29 -5.42
C GLU A 24 12.03 -0.87 -6.76
N PHE A 25 13.06 -1.71 -6.67
CA PHE A 25 13.77 -2.26 -7.85
C PHE A 25 12.87 -3.07 -8.79
N HIS A 26 11.69 -3.48 -8.35
CA HIS A 26 10.68 -4.11 -9.21
C HIS A 26 10.22 -3.19 -10.36
N HIS A 27 10.45 -1.87 -10.28
CA HIS A 27 10.24 -0.94 -11.38
C HIS A 27 11.40 -0.85 -12.36
N ALA A 28 12.53 -1.50 -12.08
CA ALA A 28 13.78 -1.31 -12.84
C ALA A 28 13.72 -1.81 -14.30
N SER A 29 12.78 -2.69 -14.65
CA SER A 29 12.52 -3.10 -16.05
C SER A 29 11.83 -2.00 -16.89
N ALA A 30 11.28 -0.95 -16.26
CA ALA A 30 10.73 0.17 -17.01
C ALA A 30 11.84 0.88 -17.81
N LYS A 31 11.55 1.23 -19.06
CA LYS A 31 12.52 1.85 -20.00
C LYS A 31 13.33 3.00 -19.39
N THR A 32 12.72 3.79 -18.50
CA THR A 32 13.38 4.93 -17.84
C THR A 32 14.50 4.49 -16.89
N TYR A 33 14.28 3.43 -16.12
CA TYR A 33 15.29 2.86 -15.22
C TYR A 33 16.40 2.18 -16.00
N GLU A 34 16.03 1.38 -17.00
CA GLU A 34 16.99 0.68 -17.86
C GLU A 34 17.92 1.67 -18.57
N GLN A 35 17.41 2.80 -19.06
CA GLN A 35 18.22 3.86 -19.67
C GLN A 35 19.27 4.45 -18.71
N ILE A 36 18.92 4.63 -17.43
CA ILE A 36 19.84 5.12 -16.41
C ILE A 36 20.87 4.04 -16.06
N ILE A 37 20.44 2.81 -15.82
CA ILE A 37 21.32 1.70 -15.44
C ILE A 37 22.33 1.41 -16.56
N ARG A 38 21.91 1.51 -17.83
CA ARG A 38 22.80 1.28 -18.99
C ARG A 38 23.74 2.46 -19.28
N TYR A 39 23.33 3.69 -18.93
CA TYR A 39 24.16 4.88 -19.15
C TYR A 39 25.33 4.93 -18.19
N PHE A 40 25.08 4.68 -16.91
CA PHE A 40 26.10 4.70 -15.88
C PHE A 40 26.83 3.36 -15.77
N SER A 41 28.10 3.42 -15.42
CA SER A 41 28.97 2.25 -15.19
C SER A 41 29.45 2.23 -13.74
N PRO A 42 28.56 1.98 -12.77
CA PRO A 42 28.94 2.00 -11.35
C PRO A 42 29.86 0.82 -11.02
N LYS A 43 30.68 0.97 -9.97
CA LYS A 43 31.42 -0.14 -9.38
C LYS A 43 30.51 -1.10 -8.63
N PHE A 44 29.38 -0.57 -8.12
CA PHE A 44 28.41 -1.32 -7.36
C PHE A 44 26.98 -0.84 -7.66
N LEU A 45 26.09 -1.77 -8.01
CA LEU A 45 24.66 -1.56 -8.21
C LEU A 45 23.90 -2.41 -7.19
N LEU A 46 23.04 -1.77 -6.37
CA LEU A 46 22.17 -2.44 -5.43
C LEU A 46 20.71 -2.14 -5.75
N GLY A 47 19.92 -3.17 -5.94
CA GLY A 47 18.46 -3.10 -6.02
C GLY A 47 17.82 -3.53 -4.70
N LEU A 48 16.86 -2.75 -4.19
CA LEU A 48 16.05 -3.07 -3.03
C LEU A 48 14.59 -3.19 -3.46
N THR A 49 13.91 -4.26 -3.09
CA THR A 49 12.48 -4.44 -3.36
C THR A 49 11.84 -5.36 -2.34
N ALA A 50 10.61 -5.05 -1.94
CA ALA A 50 9.80 -5.95 -1.11
C ALA A 50 9.09 -7.05 -1.94
N THR A 51 9.00 -6.88 -3.26
CA THR A 51 8.24 -7.75 -4.17
C THR A 51 9.04 -7.98 -5.45
N PRO A 52 10.01 -8.93 -5.43
CA PRO A 52 10.85 -9.20 -6.59
C PRO A 52 10.09 -9.87 -7.74
N GLU A 53 9.04 -10.63 -7.42
CA GLU A 53 8.21 -11.30 -8.42
C GLU A 53 7.25 -10.31 -9.08
N ARG A 54 7.23 -10.33 -10.41
CA ARG A 54 6.37 -9.46 -11.22
C ARG A 54 5.33 -10.28 -11.97
N MET A 55 4.10 -9.75 -12.01
CA MET A 55 2.99 -10.38 -12.73
C MET A 55 3.13 -10.29 -14.26
N ASP A 56 3.95 -9.36 -14.77
CA ASP A 56 4.18 -9.18 -16.22
C ASP A 56 5.28 -10.11 -16.79
N GLY A 57 5.89 -10.94 -15.94
CA GLY A 57 6.93 -11.89 -16.35
C GLY A 57 8.30 -11.27 -16.65
N GLU A 58 8.46 -9.96 -16.45
CA GLU A 58 9.77 -9.30 -16.61
C GLU A 58 10.71 -9.70 -15.48
N ASP A 59 11.91 -10.16 -15.86
CA ASP A 59 12.94 -10.64 -14.94
C ASP A 59 13.91 -9.52 -14.57
N ILE A 60 13.70 -8.91 -13.40
CA ILE A 60 14.56 -7.84 -12.88
C ILE A 60 15.93 -8.33 -12.42
N PHE A 61 16.08 -9.62 -12.10
CA PHE A 61 17.34 -10.19 -11.61
C PHE A 61 18.45 -10.11 -12.65
N LYS A 62 18.12 -10.10 -13.95
CA LYS A 62 19.07 -9.89 -15.05
C LYS A 62 19.89 -8.63 -14.90
N LEU A 63 19.28 -7.55 -14.38
CA LEU A 63 19.95 -6.25 -14.20
C LEU A 63 21.07 -6.30 -13.16
N CYS A 64 21.03 -7.28 -12.25
CA CYS A 64 22.04 -7.53 -11.23
C CYS A 64 22.81 -8.85 -11.49
N ASN A 65 22.82 -9.35 -12.73
CA ASN A 65 23.48 -10.61 -13.13
C ASN A 65 23.06 -11.79 -12.23
N TYR A 66 21.79 -11.82 -11.77
CA TYR A 66 21.23 -12.82 -10.85
C TYR A 66 21.94 -12.91 -9.49
N ASN A 67 22.67 -11.86 -9.09
CA ASN A 67 23.26 -11.80 -7.75
C ASN A 67 22.21 -11.36 -6.73
N ILE A 68 21.73 -12.30 -5.93
CA ILE A 68 20.83 -12.03 -4.80
C ILE A 68 21.67 -12.05 -3.52
N VAL A 69 21.82 -10.90 -2.88
CA VAL A 69 22.63 -10.75 -1.65
C VAL A 69 21.87 -11.23 -0.42
N SER A 70 20.57 -10.94 -0.36
CA SER A 70 19.70 -11.33 0.75
C SER A 70 18.25 -11.36 0.28
N GLU A 71 17.52 -12.35 0.76
CA GLU A 71 16.08 -12.46 0.57
C GLU A 71 15.46 -12.86 1.91
N ILE A 72 14.47 -12.09 2.38
CA ILE A 72 13.74 -12.37 3.61
C ILE A 72 12.27 -12.35 3.28
N GLY A 73 11.64 -13.51 3.23
CA GLY A 73 10.20 -13.63 3.02
C GLY A 73 9.38 -13.22 4.23
N LEU A 74 8.08 -12.99 4.02
CA LEU A 74 7.15 -12.57 5.09
C LEU A 74 7.17 -13.52 6.30
N LYS A 75 7.17 -14.84 6.06
CA LYS A 75 7.24 -15.83 7.12
C LYS A 75 8.52 -15.71 7.93
N GLU A 76 9.67 -15.64 7.25
CA GLU A 76 10.96 -15.50 7.91
C GLU A 76 11.07 -14.17 8.69
N ALA A 77 10.50 -13.09 8.14
CA ALA A 77 10.47 -11.80 8.82
C ALA A 77 9.62 -11.86 10.11
N LEU A 78 8.52 -12.62 10.12
CA LEU A 78 7.72 -12.89 11.32
C LEU A 78 8.48 -13.77 12.32
N ASP A 79 9.06 -14.88 11.86
CA ASP A 79 9.78 -15.83 12.72
C ASP A 79 11.01 -15.19 13.38
N LYS A 80 11.66 -14.25 12.69
CA LYS A 80 12.79 -13.44 13.20
C LYS A 80 12.35 -12.19 13.95
N GLU A 81 11.06 -11.99 14.14
CA GLU A 81 10.50 -10.81 14.78
C GLU A 81 10.97 -9.47 14.17
N LEU A 82 11.22 -9.41 12.88
CA LEU A 82 11.62 -8.17 12.18
C LEU A 82 10.42 -7.24 11.94
N ILE A 83 9.22 -7.81 11.90
CA ILE A 83 7.95 -7.11 11.70
C ILE A 83 6.97 -7.47 12.81
N ALA A 84 5.93 -6.64 12.98
CA ALA A 84 4.85 -6.94 13.92
C ALA A 84 3.99 -8.12 13.41
N PRO A 85 3.56 -9.03 14.28
CA PRO A 85 2.60 -10.06 13.90
C PRO A 85 1.26 -9.44 13.52
N PHE A 86 0.44 -10.19 12.79
CA PHE A 86 -0.89 -9.73 12.40
C PHE A 86 -1.93 -10.85 12.46
N HIS A 87 -3.18 -10.46 12.71
CA HIS A 87 -4.34 -11.32 12.59
C HIS A 87 -5.06 -10.96 11.29
N TYR A 88 -5.17 -11.92 10.37
CA TYR A 88 -5.84 -11.75 9.09
C TYR A 88 -7.23 -12.38 9.12
N PHE A 89 -8.25 -11.58 8.77
CA PHE A 89 -9.64 -11.99 8.66
C PHE A 89 -10.15 -11.70 7.25
N GLY A 90 -10.24 -12.74 6.43
CA GLY A 90 -10.94 -12.69 5.14
C GLY A 90 -12.45 -12.74 5.39
N ILE A 91 -13.16 -11.71 4.98
CA ILE A 91 -14.60 -11.54 5.19
C ILE A 91 -15.32 -11.68 3.85
N ASN A 92 -16.21 -12.65 3.74
CA ASN A 92 -17.09 -12.71 2.59
C ASN A 92 -17.97 -11.46 2.54
N ASP A 93 -17.85 -10.67 1.49
CA ASP A 93 -18.60 -9.43 1.31
C ASP A 93 -20.02 -9.69 0.78
N ILE A 94 -20.88 -10.15 1.68
CA ILE A 94 -22.28 -10.53 1.38
C ILE A 94 -23.13 -9.39 0.82
N ASN A 95 -22.65 -8.16 0.86
CA ASN A 95 -23.35 -6.98 0.36
C ASN A 95 -23.00 -6.64 -1.10
N VAL A 96 -22.03 -7.35 -1.70
CA VAL A 96 -21.56 -7.11 -3.06
C VAL A 96 -21.68 -8.41 -3.88
N ASP A 97 -22.44 -8.34 -4.97
CA ASP A 97 -22.53 -9.43 -5.94
C ASP A 97 -21.50 -9.18 -7.06
N TYR A 98 -20.29 -9.69 -6.87
CA TYR A 98 -19.19 -9.51 -7.80
C TYR A 98 -19.42 -10.17 -9.16
N ASP A 99 -20.26 -11.23 -9.23
CA ASP A 99 -20.57 -11.92 -10.48
C ASP A 99 -21.38 -11.04 -11.44
N LYS A 100 -22.09 -10.05 -10.92
CA LYS A 100 -22.85 -9.08 -11.72
C LYS A 100 -22.00 -7.91 -12.23
N ILE A 101 -20.74 -7.81 -11.83
CA ILE A 101 -19.87 -6.72 -12.24
C ILE A 101 -19.00 -7.18 -13.40
N PRO A 102 -19.09 -6.54 -14.60
CA PRO A 102 -18.31 -6.94 -15.75
C PRO A 102 -16.81 -6.91 -15.49
N LEU A 103 -16.13 -7.98 -15.89
CA LEU A 103 -14.70 -8.15 -15.77
C LEU A 103 -14.06 -8.09 -17.16
N LYS A 104 -13.14 -7.13 -17.40
CA LYS A 104 -12.35 -7.03 -18.64
C LYS A 104 -10.86 -7.16 -18.31
N ASN A 105 -10.20 -8.14 -18.90
CA ASN A 105 -8.77 -8.40 -18.67
C ASN A 105 -8.41 -8.53 -17.17
N GLY A 106 -9.28 -9.16 -16.38
CA GLY A 106 -9.07 -9.32 -14.94
C GLY A 106 -9.34 -8.07 -14.09
N ILE A 107 -9.90 -7.00 -14.69
CA ILE A 107 -10.22 -5.74 -14.00
C ILE A 107 -11.72 -5.50 -14.05
N TYR A 108 -12.35 -5.25 -12.92
CA TYR A 108 -13.77 -4.90 -12.82
C TYR A 108 -14.05 -3.52 -13.42
N ASP A 109 -15.27 -3.36 -13.97
CA ASP A 109 -15.74 -2.02 -14.34
C ASP A 109 -15.77 -1.11 -13.11
N ASP A 110 -14.96 -0.04 -13.13
CA ASP A 110 -14.74 0.82 -11.96
C ASP A 110 -16.02 1.54 -11.51
N THR A 111 -16.88 1.93 -12.44
CA THR A 111 -18.12 2.65 -12.12
C THR A 111 -19.12 1.73 -11.44
N LEU A 112 -19.35 0.53 -12.01
CA LEU A 112 -20.28 -0.44 -11.45
C LEU A 112 -19.77 -1.02 -10.13
N LEU A 113 -18.48 -1.29 -10.03
CA LEU A 113 -17.85 -1.72 -8.78
C LEU A 113 -18.04 -0.64 -7.70
N THR A 114 -17.70 0.62 -8.00
CA THR A 114 -17.89 1.72 -7.05
C THR A 114 -19.33 1.85 -6.57
N HIS A 115 -20.30 1.72 -7.48
CA HIS A 115 -21.71 1.76 -7.11
C HIS A 115 -22.10 0.61 -6.16
N SER A 116 -21.61 -0.60 -6.42
CA SER A 116 -21.86 -1.78 -5.59
C SER A 116 -21.17 -1.68 -4.21
N LEU A 117 -20.00 -1.06 -4.14
CA LEU A 117 -19.27 -0.85 -2.89
C LEU A 117 -19.88 0.27 -2.02
N ASN A 118 -20.55 1.26 -2.63
CA ASN A 118 -21.06 2.45 -1.94
C ASN A 118 -22.49 2.27 -1.44
N THR A 119 -22.72 1.32 -0.55
CA THR A 119 -24.03 1.06 0.05
C THR A 119 -24.01 1.21 1.55
N LEU A 120 -25.13 1.68 2.15
CA LEU A 120 -25.23 1.83 3.61
C LEU A 120 -25.19 0.47 4.32
N ASN A 121 -25.81 -0.57 3.75
CA ASN A 121 -25.77 -1.92 4.32
C ASN A 121 -24.33 -2.45 4.42
N ARG A 122 -23.50 -2.20 3.39
CA ARG A 122 -22.08 -2.55 3.41
C ARG A 122 -21.30 -1.76 4.44
N LEU A 123 -21.55 -0.46 4.55
CA LEU A 123 -20.95 0.38 5.59
C LEU A 123 -21.27 -0.14 6.99
N ASP A 124 -22.53 -0.50 7.25
CA ASP A 124 -22.97 -1.05 8.53
C ASP A 124 -22.26 -2.38 8.83
N TYR A 125 -22.15 -3.24 7.83
CA TYR A 125 -21.44 -4.51 7.92
C TYR A 125 -19.95 -4.33 8.20
N ILE A 126 -19.27 -3.40 7.49
CA ILE A 126 -17.86 -3.07 7.75
C ILE A 126 -17.69 -2.56 9.19
N THR A 127 -18.57 -1.65 9.63
CA THR A 127 -18.52 -1.10 10.98
C THR A 127 -18.71 -2.18 12.06
N GLU A 128 -19.64 -3.12 11.84
CA GLU A 128 -19.84 -4.29 12.70
C GLU A 128 -18.54 -5.12 12.81
N LYS A 129 -17.87 -5.38 11.67
CA LYS A 129 -16.62 -6.16 11.68
C LYS A 129 -15.46 -5.43 12.36
N ILE A 130 -15.37 -4.10 12.24
CA ILE A 130 -14.40 -3.30 13.01
C ILE A 130 -14.63 -3.49 14.51
N HIS A 131 -15.88 -3.41 14.98
CA HIS A 131 -16.18 -3.61 16.39
C HIS A 131 -15.97 -5.05 16.86
N HIS A 132 -16.25 -6.04 16.00
CA HIS A 132 -16.12 -7.46 16.33
C HIS A 132 -14.66 -7.89 16.46
N TYR A 133 -13.80 -7.52 15.51
CA TYR A 133 -12.39 -7.96 15.50
C TYR A 133 -11.48 -7.00 16.28
N GLY A 134 -11.86 -5.73 16.37
CA GLY A 134 -11.12 -4.74 17.14
C GLY A 134 -9.73 -4.41 16.57
N TYR A 135 -8.92 -3.84 17.42
CA TYR A 135 -7.52 -3.46 17.14
C TYR A 135 -6.70 -3.57 18.45
N ASN A 136 -5.39 -3.66 18.31
CA ASN A 136 -4.47 -3.65 19.45
C ASN A 136 -4.19 -2.23 19.94
N GLY A 137 -4.15 -2.06 21.27
CA GLY A 137 -3.82 -0.78 21.91
C GLY A 137 -5.04 0.07 22.27
N ASN A 138 -4.78 1.28 22.79
CA ASN A 138 -5.80 2.15 23.38
C ASN A 138 -6.46 3.10 22.38
N ARG A 139 -5.86 3.30 21.20
CA ARG A 139 -6.35 4.18 20.15
C ARG A 139 -6.30 3.47 18.82
N MET A 140 -7.32 3.67 18.00
CA MET A 140 -7.36 3.14 16.65
C MET A 140 -6.53 4.03 15.71
N HIS A 141 -5.66 3.38 14.94
CA HIS A 141 -4.96 3.95 13.80
C HIS A 141 -5.22 3.05 12.60
N CYS A 142 -6.34 3.31 11.94
CA CYS A 142 -6.85 2.49 10.85
C CYS A 142 -6.54 3.09 9.48
N ILE A 143 -6.04 2.26 8.56
CA ILE A 143 -6.01 2.61 7.14
C ILE A 143 -7.06 1.79 6.41
N ALA A 144 -7.94 2.47 5.67
CA ALA A 144 -8.96 1.89 4.82
C ALA A 144 -8.61 2.08 3.34
N PHE A 145 -8.22 1.01 2.67
CA PHE A 145 -7.88 1.02 1.24
C PHE A 145 -9.15 1.00 0.38
N CYS A 146 -9.41 2.11 -0.29
CA CYS A 146 -10.60 2.31 -1.09
C CYS A 146 -10.33 2.13 -2.59
N GLN A 147 -11.38 1.83 -3.37
CA GLN A 147 -11.30 1.56 -4.81
C GLN A 147 -10.87 2.81 -5.60
N ASN A 148 -11.53 3.92 -5.33
CA ASN A 148 -11.27 5.22 -5.96
C ASN A 148 -11.71 6.36 -5.03
N ILE A 149 -11.55 7.60 -5.48
CA ILE A 149 -11.84 8.80 -4.67
C ILE A 149 -13.31 8.85 -4.25
N LYS A 150 -14.26 8.49 -5.13
CA LYS A 150 -15.69 8.49 -4.80
C LYS A 150 -16.01 7.48 -3.70
N HIS A 151 -15.38 6.30 -3.74
CA HIS A 151 -15.51 5.30 -2.67
C HIS A 151 -14.89 5.80 -1.36
N ALA A 152 -13.71 6.43 -1.39
CA ALA A 152 -13.10 7.00 -0.20
C ALA A 152 -13.94 8.11 0.42
N GLU A 153 -14.55 8.98 -0.39
CA GLU A 153 -15.47 10.03 0.06
C GLU A 153 -16.73 9.45 0.72
N PHE A 154 -17.33 8.41 0.12
CA PHE A 154 -18.48 7.71 0.68
C PHE A 154 -18.13 7.08 2.02
N MET A 155 -17.05 6.32 2.09
CA MET A 155 -16.62 5.62 3.30
C MET A 155 -16.23 6.59 4.41
N CYS A 156 -15.50 7.66 4.11
CA CYS A 156 -15.14 8.69 5.08
C CYS A 156 -16.38 9.36 5.69
N LYS A 157 -17.33 9.79 4.87
CA LYS A 157 -18.61 10.35 5.36
C LYS A 157 -19.38 9.32 6.20
N GLY A 158 -19.39 8.08 5.73
CA GLY A 158 -20.04 6.97 6.42
C GLY A 158 -19.44 6.72 7.80
N PHE A 159 -18.13 6.57 7.90
CA PHE A 159 -17.44 6.36 9.18
C PHE A 159 -17.68 7.54 10.15
N ASN A 160 -17.61 8.78 9.67
CA ASN A 160 -17.92 9.94 10.48
C ASN A 160 -19.37 9.92 10.99
N SER A 161 -20.34 9.48 10.19
CA SER A 161 -21.74 9.33 10.62
C SER A 161 -21.96 8.25 11.65
N LYS A 162 -21.03 7.28 11.75
CA LYS A 162 -21.01 6.21 12.76
C LYS A 162 -20.21 6.57 14.02
N GLY A 163 -19.70 7.81 14.11
CA GLY A 163 -19.00 8.33 15.27
C GLY A 163 -17.49 8.13 15.27
N PHE A 164 -16.90 7.56 14.21
CA PHE A 164 -15.45 7.54 14.02
C PHE A 164 -14.95 8.91 13.55
N LYS A 165 -13.67 9.18 13.76
CA LYS A 165 -12.99 10.35 13.21
C LYS A 165 -12.24 9.94 11.95
N ALA A 166 -12.86 10.10 10.79
CA ALA A 166 -12.30 9.68 9.51
C ALA A 166 -11.91 10.86 8.63
N GLU A 167 -10.78 10.74 7.95
CA GLU A 167 -10.26 11.67 6.96
C GLU A 167 -9.88 10.96 5.66
N ILE A 168 -9.71 11.74 4.58
CA ILE A 168 -9.35 11.23 3.26
C ILE A 168 -7.95 11.66 2.90
N LEU A 169 -7.19 10.73 2.32
CA LEU A 169 -5.90 11.04 1.72
C LEU A 169 -5.84 10.43 0.31
N THR A 170 -5.73 11.30 -0.71
CA THR A 170 -5.69 10.89 -2.11
C THR A 170 -4.59 11.61 -2.89
N SER A 171 -4.36 11.23 -4.14
CA SER A 171 -3.42 11.92 -5.03
C SER A 171 -3.75 13.40 -5.27
N LYS A 172 -4.99 13.82 -5.02
CA LYS A 172 -5.44 15.21 -5.12
C LYS A 172 -5.09 16.06 -3.89
N SER A 173 -4.77 15.43 -2.75
CA SER A 173 -4.37 16.13 -1.53
C SER A 173 -3.03 16.84 -1.76
N ASN A 174 -2.99 18.14 -1.53
CA ASN A 174 -1.75 18.91 -1.64
C ASN A 174 -0.79 18.58 -0.48
N THR A 175 0.47 19.02 -0.59
CA THR A 175 1.52 18.68 0.39
C THR A 175 1.17 19.14 1.81
N THR A 176 0.56 20.31 1.96
CA THR A 176 0.19 20.87 3.27
C THR A 176 -0.97 20.08 3.89
N GLU A 177 -2.03 19.82 3.13
CA GLU A 177 -3.15 18.98 3.56
C GLU A 177 -2.67 17.59 3.97
N ARG A 178 -1.84 16.94 3.13
CA ARG A 178 -1.25 15.65 3.45
C ARG A 178 -0.49 15.67 4.77
N SER A 179 0.38 16.67 4.98
CA SER A 179 1.15 16.80 6.22
C SER A 179 0.24 16.99 7.44
N ASN A 180 -0.82 17.80 7.32
CA ASN A 180 -1.75 18.06 8.43
C ASN A 180 -2.56 16.81 8.78
N VAL A 181 -3.11 16.11 7.78
CA VAL A 181 -3.89 14.88 7.98
C VAL A 181 -3.02 13.78 8.60
N LEU A 182 -1.78 13.61 8.12
CA LEU A 182 -0.86 12.62 8.68
C LEU A 182 -0.47 12.93 10.12
N LYS A 183 -0.26 14.21 10.47
CA LYS A 183 0.00 14.61 11.85
C LYS A 183 -1.21 14.37 12.76
N ALA A 184 -2.43 14.70 12.29
CA ALA A 184 -3.66 14.45 13.03
C ALA A 184 -3.88 12.94 13.24
N PHE A 185 -3.58 12.13 12.24
CA PHE A 185 -3.64 10.66 12.34
C PHE A 185 -2.60 10.13 13.33
N ASP A 186 -1.36 10.60 13.28
CA ASP A 186 -0.31 10.18 14.22
C ASP A 186 -0.62 10.57 15.67
N ASN A 187 -1.26 11.72 15.88
CA ASN A 187 -1.69 12.18 17.21
C ASN A 187 -2.95 11.45 17.73
N GLY A 188 -3.67 10.73 16.86
CA GLY A 188 -4.95 10.07 17.18
C GLY A 188 -6.16 11.01 17.17
N ASP A 189 -6.02 12.20 16.57
CA ASP A 189 -7.15 13.10 16.29
C ASP A 189 -8.00 12.59 15.12
N VAL A 190 -7.40 11.79 14.23
CA VAL A 190 -8.02 11.00 13.17
C VAL A 190 -7.80 9.52 13.48
N GLU A 191 -8.86 8.72 13.42
CA GLU A 191 -8.86 7.29 13.73
C GLU A 191 -8.81 6.43 12.47
N ILE A 192 -9.48 6.86 11.39
CA ILE A 192 -9.56 6.13 10.12
C ILE A 192 -9.09 7.03 8.99
N LEU A 193 -8.10 6.57 8.23
CA LEU A 193 -7.61 7.23 7.06
C LEU A 193 -8.06 6.47 5.80
N CYS A 194 -9.05 7.03 5.08
CA CYS A 194 -9.51 6.49 3.81
C CYS A 194 -8.54 6.87 2.69
N VAL A 195 -7.93 5.89 2.04
CA VAL A 195 -6.84 6.12 1.09
C VAL A 195 -7.12 5.51 -0.28
N VAL A 196 -6.59 6.16 -1.32
CA VAL A 196 -6.61 5.67 -2.70
C VAL A 196 -5.22 5.79 -3.29
N ASP A 197 -4.57 4.67 -3.58
CA ASP A 197 -3.27 4.50 -4.27
C ASP A 197 -2.07 5.35 -3.76
N ILE A 198 -2.25 6.07 -2.66
CA ILE A 198 -1.26 7.03 -2.15
C ILE A 198 -0.28 6.41 -1.17
N LEU A 199 -0.71 5.37 -0.45
CA LEU A 199 0.11 4.71 0.56
C LEU A 199 0.87 3.50 0.02
N ASN A 200 0.91 3.33 -1.31
CA ASN A 200 1.69 2.26 -1.91
C ASN A 200 3.20 2.50 -1.71
N GLU A 201 3.64 3.78 -1.66
CA GLU A 201 5.05 4.14 -1.52
C GLU A 201 5.26 5.35 -0.59
N GLY A 202 6.34 5.32 0.19
CA GLY A 202 6.92 6.52 0.82
C GLY A 202 6.27 7.10 2.07
N ILE A 203 5.21 6.51 2.64
CA ILE A 203 4.61 6.98 3.91
C ILE A 203 4.92 5.99 5.02
N ASP A 204 5.52 6.51 6.09
CA ASP A 204 5.87 5.76 7.29
C ASP A 204 4.96 6.14 8.45
N ILE A 205 4.07 5.22 8.85
CA ILE A 205 3.18 5.39 10.00
C ILE A 205 3.24 4.12 10.86
N PRO A 206 4.19 4.03 11.80
CA PRO A 206 4.36 2.81 12.60
C PRO A 206 3.18 2.46 13.49
N LYS A 207 2.36 3.46 13.89
CA LYS A 207 1.23 3.29 14.81
C LYS A 207 0.02 2.55 14.23
N ILE A 208 0.01 2.27 12.92
CA ILE A 208 -1.11 1.54 12.29
C ILE A 208 -1.32 0.21 13.02
N ASN A 209 -2.54 -0.01 13.52
CA ASN A 209 -2.95 -1.22 14.23
C ASN A 209 -4.19 -1.90 13.63
N LEU A 210 -4.80 -1.28 12.61
CA LEU A 210 -5.92 -1.84 11.84
C LEU A 210 -5.75 -1.52 10.35
N LEU A 211 -5.87 -2.52 9.50
CA LEU A 211 -5.92 -2.39 8.06
C LEU A 211 -7.26 -2.91 7.54
N LEU A 212 -7.95 -2.09 6.75
CA LEU A 212 -9.20 -2.45 6.07
C LEU A 212 -8.97 -2.47 4.57
N PHE A 213 -9.10 -3.64 3.96
CA PHE A 213 -9.11 -3.79 2.51
C PHE A 213 -10.57 -3.76 2.06
N LEU A 214 -11.03 -2.60 1.56
CA LEU A 214 -12.41 -2.35 1.19
C LEU A 214 -12.67 -2.50 -0.31
N ARG A 215 -11.70 -3.03 -1.03
CA ARG A 215 -11.77 -3.26 -2.48
C ARG A 215 -11.11 -4.59 -2.84
N PRO A 216 -11.57 -5.28 -3.88
CA PRO A 216 -10.85 -6.43 -4.40
C PRO A 216 -9.46 -6.01 -4.91
N THR A 217 -8.42 -6.75 -4.53
CA THR A 217 -7.05 -6.50 -4.94
C THR A 217 -6.55 -7.70 -5.74
N SER A 218 -6.34 -7.51 -7.05
CA SER A 218 -5.86 -8.55 -7.96
C SER A 218 -4.33 -8.71 -7.93
N SER A 219 -3.60 -7.76 -7.34
CA SER A 219 -2.13 -7.74 -7.30
C SER A 219 -1.60 -8.12 -5.93
N SER A 220 -0.93 -9.28 -5.84
CA SER A 220 -0.21 -9.70 -4.63
C SER A 220 0.85 -8.68 -4.21
N THR A 221 1.53 -8.05 -5.16
CA THR A 221 2.50 -6.98 -4.92
C THR A 221 1.89 -5.80 -4.17
N ILE A 222 0.76 -5.28 -4.67
CA ILE A 222 0.05 -4.17 -4.02
C ILE A 222 -0.44 -4.58 -2.63
N PHE A 223 -1.00 -5.78 -2.50
CA PHE A 223 -1.45 -6.29 -1.21
C PHE A 223 -0.31 -6.34 -0.18
N ILE A 224 0.83 -6.92 -0.53
CA ILE A 224 2.00 -7.02 0.36
C ILE A 224 2.55 -5.63 0.71
N GLN A 225 2.61 -4.70 -0.23
CA GLN A 225 3.05 -3.32 0.04
C GLN A 225 2.09 -2.61 1.01
N GLN A 226 0.79 -2.77 0.84
CA GLN A 226 -0.24 -2.20 1.72
C GLN A 226 -0.21 -2.85 3.11
N LEU A 227 -0.11 -4.17 3.17
CA LEU A 227 0.05 -4.93 4.42
C LEU A 227 1.30 -4.48 5.19
N GLY A 228 2.43 -4.35 4.49
CA GLY A 228 3.71 -3.92 5.06
C GLY A 228 3.65 -2.57 5.78
N ARG A 229 2.72 -1.69 5.42
CA ARG A 229 2.53 -0.40 6.12
C ARG A 229 2.10 -0.57 7.57
N GLY A 230 1.28 -1.60 7.85
CA GLY A 230 0.87 -1.92 9.22
C GLY A 230 1.91 -2.71 10.01
N LEU A 231 2.83 -3.43 9.35
CA LEU A 231 3.68 -4.41 10.02
C LEU A 231 4.94 -3.84 10.69
N ARG A 232 5.09 -2.51 10.75
CA ARG A 232 6.21 -1.91 11.49
C ARG A 232 6.06 -2.15 12.98
N LYS A 233 7.16 -2.57 13.62
CA LYS A 233 7.18 -2.82 15.06
C LYS A 233 7.17 -1.51 15.85
N LEU A 234 6.37 -1.50 16.90
CA LEU A 234 6.42 -0.51 17.98
C LEU A 234 6.35 -1.26 19.32
N PRO A 235 7.00 -0.77 20.38
CA PRO A 235 6.95 -1.40 21.70
C PRO A 235 5.53 -1.58 22.25
N GLU A 236 4.61 -0.69 21.86
CA GLU A 236 3.22 -0.66 22.36
C GLU A 236 2.24 -1.37 21.42
N LYS A 237 2.75 -2.03 20.37
CA LYS A 237 1.94 -2.73 19.37
C LYS A 237 2.28 -4.22 19.33
N ASP A 238 1.39 -5.04 19.90
CA ASP A 238 1.58 -6.50 19.94
C ASP A 238 1.26 -7.15 18.59
N PHE A 239 0.21 -6.64 17.89
CA PHE A 239 -0.21 -7.14 16.59
C PHE A 239 -0.97 -6.09 15.77
N VAL A 240 -1.20 -6.39 14.51
CA VAL A 240 -2.06 -5.62 13.61
C VAL A 240 -3.28 -6.47 13.25
N THR A 241 -4.46 -5.89 13.31
CA THR A 241 -5.67 -6.51 12.76
C THR A 241 -5.78 -6.16 11.27
N VAL A 242 -6.00 -7.17 10.45
CA VAL A 242 -6.23 -7.03 9.01
C VAL A 242 -7.60 -7.58 8.69
N ILE A 243 -8.50 -6.76 8.17
CA ILE A 243 -9.84 -7.17 7.73
C ILE A 243 -9.93 -6.94 6.23
N ASP A 244 -10.12 -8.01 5.47
CA ASP A 244 -10.14 -8.02 4.02
C ASP A 244 -11.51 -8.47 3.52
N PHE A 245 -12.22 -7.59 2.82
CA PHE A 245 -13.55 -7.85 2.25
C PHE A 245 -13.39 -8.39 0.83
N ILE A 246 -13.55 -9.72 0.70
CA ILE A 246 -13.35 -10.55 -0.51
C ILE A 246 -14.62 -11.27 -0.94
#